data_fd2145e20ea18fa688cfce70ad93117f
#
_entry.id   fd2145e20ea18fa688cfce70ad93117f
#
_cell.length_a   1.000
_cell.length_b   1.000
_cell.length_c   1.000
_cell.angle_alpha   90.00
_cell.angle_beta   90.00
_cell.angle_gamma   90.00
#
_symmetry.space_group_name_H-M   'P 1'
#
loop_
_entity.id
_entity.type
_entity.pdbx_description
1 polymer ?
#
loop_
_entity_poly.entity_id
_entity_poly.type
_entity_poly.pdbx_seq_one_letter_code
_entity_poly.pdbx_strand_id
1 'polypeptide(L)'
;MEKHDVVAALAALAQDNRLDVFRLLVKAGPEGLAAGQIAKALGIPPNTLTFHFDRLRTAGLVTVRRDGRSMIYAAQFTTMNSLLGFLTENCCGGVQCAPAVACKPARKRAKVPA
;
A
#
# COMPACT_ATOMS: atom_id res chain seq x y z
N MET A 1 -8.35 0.90 13.88
CA MET A 1 -8.13 -0.39 13.23
C MET A 1 -8.09 -1.47 14.29
N GLU A 2 -8.91 -2.47 14.14
CA GLU A 2 -8.97 -3.55 15.12
C GLU A 2 -7.85 -4.56 14.89
N LYS A 3 -7.54 -5.33 15.92
CA LYS A 3 -6.45 -6.30 15.82
C LYS A 3 -6.67 -7.29 14.68
N HIS A 4 -7.89 -7.76 14.48
CA HIS A 4 -8.14 -8.73 13.40
C HIS A 4 -7.99 -8.07 12.02
N ASP A 5 -8.27 -6.77 11.89
CA ASP A 5 -8.03 -6.05 10.65
C ASP A 5 -6.54 -5.94 10.37
N VAL A 6 -5.77 -5.71 11.43
CA VAL A 6 -4.31 -5.63 11.33
C VAL A 6 -3.73 -6.96 10.88
N VAL A 7 -4.20 -8.06 11.48
CA VAL A 7 -3.73 -9.38 11.10
C VAL A 7 -4.06 -9.69 9.64
N ALA A 8 -5.26 -9.33 9.21
CA ALA A 8 -5.67 -9.54 7.82
C ALA A 8 -4.78 -8.76 6.85
N ALA A 9 -4.47 -7.50 7.20
CA ALA A 9 -3.61 -6.67 6.37
C ALA A 9 -2.21 -7.23 6.30
N LEU A 10 -1.66 -7.64 7.44
CA LEU A 10 -0.31 -8.22 7.47
C LEU A 10 -0.26 -9.54 6.71
N ALA A 11 -1.31 -10.35 6.83
CA ALA A 11 -1.37 -11.61 6.09
C ALA A 11 -1.41 -11.37 4.58
N ALA A 12 -2.14 -10.35 4.16
CA ALA A 12 -2.20 -10.02 2.74
C ALA A 12 -0.85 -9.56 2.21
N LEU A 13 -0.06 -8.87 3.04
CA LEU A 13 1.25 -8.40 2.64
C LEU A 13 2.33 -9.48 2.76
N ALA A 14 2.05 -10.56 3.44
CA ALA A 14 3.05 -11.59 3.74
C ALA A 14 3.20 -12.58 2.58
N GLN A 15 3.43 -12.05 1.39
CA GLN A 15 3.67 -12.82 0.18
C GLN A 15 4.47 -11.94 -0.76
N ASP A 16 5.53 -12.48 -1.34
CA ASP A 16 6.51 -11.68 -2.08
C ASP A 16 5.85 -10.77 -3.11
N ASN A 17 5.03 -11.34 -3.98
CA ASN A 17 4.44 -10.55 -5.06
C ASN A 17 3.48 -9.50 -4.53
N ARG A 18 2.69 -9.83 -3.52
CA ARG A 18 1.75 -8.86 -2.96
C ARG A 18 2.48 -7.70 -2.29
N LEU A 19 3.56 -7.99 -1.61
CA LEU A 19 4.36 -6.92 -1.01
C LEU A 19 4.94 -6.02 -2.11
N ASP A 20 5.45 -6.61 -3.18
CA ASP A 20 5.99 -5.84 -4.29
C ASP A 20 4.93 -4.97 -4.94
N VAL A 21 3.72 -5.52 -5.15
CA VAL A 21 2.62 -4.75 -5.71
C VAL A 21 2.29 -3.57 -4.82
N PHE A 22 2.15 -3.81 -3.53
CA PHE A 22 1.78 -2.75 -2.61
C PHE A 22 2.85 -1.65 -2.56
N ARG A 23 4.11 -2.03 -2.49
CA ARG A 23 5.19 -1.04 -2.47
C ARG A 23 5.24 -0.22 -3.75
N LEU A 24 5.00 -0.86 -4.88
CA LEU A 24 4.95 -0.14 -6.16
C LEU A 24 3.82 0.90 -6.15
N LEU A 25 2.66 0.53 -5.63
CA LEU A 25 1.53 1.44 -5.56
C LEU A 25 1.75 2.57 -4.55
N VAL A 26 2.44 2.29 -3.46
CA VAL A 26 2.81 3.34 -2.51
C VAL A 26 3.69 4.38 -3.20
N LYS A 27 4.65 3.92 -3.99
CA LYS A 27 5.54 4.84 -4.72
C LYS A 27 4.78 5.62 -5.78
N ALA A 28 3.78 5.00 -6.40
CA ALA A 28 3.01 5.67 -7.45
C ALA A 28 2.11 6.78 -6.92
N GLY A 29 1.75 6.71 -5.65
CA GLY A 29 0.92 7.73 -5.03
C GLY A 29 -0.57 7.52 -5.28
N PRO A 30 -1.38 8.52 -4.90
CA PRO A 30 -2.84 8.39 -4.97
C PRO A 30 -3.40 8.18 -6.37
N GLU A 31 -2.67 8.57 -7.40
CA GLU A 31 -3.14 8.40 -8.76
C GLU A 31 -3.15 6.93 -9.19
N GLY A 32 -2.28 6.14 -8.60
CA GLY A 32 -2.24 4.72 -8.85
C GLY A 32 -1.66 4.34 -10.20
N LEU A 33 -1.84 3.08 -10.55
CA LEU A 33 -1.33 2.53 -11.80
C LEU A 33 -2.37 1.58 -12.39
N ALA A 34 -2.38 1.48 -13.70
CA ALA A 34 -3.23 0.51 -14.38
C ALA A 34 -2.68 -0.91 -14.16
N ALA A 35 -3.59 -1.89 -14.14
CA ALA A 35 -3.19 -3.28 -13.92
C ALA A 35 -2.11 -3.73 -14.90
N GLY A 36 -2.21 -3.33 -16.16
CA GLY A 36 -1.20 -3.70 -17.16
C GLY A 36 0.15 -3.10 -16.87
N GLN A 37 0.19 -1.89 -16.36
CA GLN A 37 1.45 -1.24 -15.99
C GLN A 37 2.12 -1.97 -14.84
N ILE A 38 1.32 -2.41 -13.86
CA ILE A 38 1.84 -3.13 -12.72
C ILE A 38 2.38 -4.49 -13.16
N ALA A 39 1.62 -5.20 -13.99
CA ALA A 39 2.05 -6.50 -14.50
C ALA A 39 3.38 -6.38 -15.23
N LYS A 40 3.52 -5.37 -16.07
CA LYS A 40 4.74 -5.16 -16.82
C LYS A 40 5.91 -4.79 -15.92
N ALA A 41 5.67 -3.91 -14.96
CA ALA A 41 6.72 -3.44 -14.07
C ALA A 41 7.28 -4.55 -13.21
N LEU A 42 6.43 -5.48 -12.78
CA LEU A 42 6.84 -6.54 -11.85
C LEU A 42 7.06 -7.89 -12.52
N GLY A 43 6.74 -7.99 -13.80
CA GLY A 43 6.91 -9.26 -14.51
C GLY A 43 5.96 -10.34 -14.03
N ILE A 44 4.77 -9.98 -13.57
CA ILE A 44 3.78 -10.91 -13.06
C ILE A 44 2.70 -11.11 -14.11
N PRO A 45 2.33 -12.36 -14.43
CA PRO A 45 1.25 -12.59 -15.39
C PRO A 45 -0.05 -11.95 -14.92
N PRO A 46 -0.85 -11.37 -15.84
CA PRO A 46 -2.06 -10.66 -15.43
C PRO A 46 -3.06 -11.50 -14.64
N ASN A 47 -3.23 -12.78 -14.96
CA ASN A 47 -4.17 -13.60 -14.21
C ASN A 47 -3.70 -13.86 -12.79
N THR A 48 -2.40 -14.01 -12.59
CA THR A 48 -1.83 -14.14 -11.25
C THR A 48 -1.98 -12.82 -10.49
N LEU A 49 -1.76 -11.72 -11.17
CA LEU A 49 -1.87 -10.40 -10.57
C LEU A 49 -3.29 -10.12 -10.08
N THR A 50 -4.30 -10.56 -10.83
CA THR A 50 -5.69 -10.38 -10.42
C THR A 50 -5.94 -11.03 -9.06
N PHE A 51 -5.40 -12.21 -8.84
CA PHE A 51 -5.53 -12.90 -7.56
C PHE A 51 -4.90 -12.07 -6.43
N HIS A 52 -3.72 -11.52 -6.68
CA HIS A 52 -3.05 -10.69 -5.68
C HIS A 52 -3.83 -9.40 -5.41
N PHE A 53 -4.38 -8.78 -6.45
CA PHE A 53 -5.21 -7.59 -6.26
C PHE A 53 -6.42 -7.89 -5.39
N ASP A 54 -7.07 -9.03 -5.62
CA ASP A 54 -8.23 -9.41 -4.82
C ASP A 54 -7.88 -9.55 -3.35
N ARG A 55 -6.75 -10.15 -3.05
CA ARG A 55 -6.32 -10.33 -1.67
C ARG A 55 -6.02 -8.98 -1.02
N LEU A 56 -5.33 -8.11 -1.73
CA LEU A 56 -4.99 -6.79 -1.19
C LEU A 56 -6.25 -5.94 -1.01
N ARG A 57 -7.18 -6.01 -1.97
CA ARG A 57 -8.40 -5.23 -1.89
C ARG A 57 -9.29 -5.71 -0.75
N THR A 58 -9.41 -7.01 -0.58
CA THR A 58 -10.21 -7.57 0.51
C THR A 58 -9.68 -7.15 1.87
N ALA A 59 -8.35 -7.02 1.99
CA ALA A 59 -7.74 -6.58 3.24
C ALA A 59 -7.77 -5.05 3.41
N GLY A 60 -8.33 -4.34 2.43
CA GLY A 60 -8.45 -2.88 2.52
C GLY A 60 -7.18 -2.12 2.22
N LEU A 61 -6.19 -2.78 1.63
CA LEU A 61 -4.88 -2.16 1.39
C LEU A 61 -4.81 -1.43 0.06
N VAL A 62 -5.66 -1.76 -0.90
CA VAL A 62 -5.69 -1.09 -2.18
C VAL A 62 -7.13 -0.75 -2.55
N THR A 63 -7.27 0.27 -3.38
CA THR A 63 -8.54 0.63 -3.98
C THR A 63 -8.43 0.42 -5.47
N VAL A 64 -9.57 0.32 -6.12
CA VAL A 64 -9.63 0.18 -7.56
C VAL A 64 -10.68 1.13 -8.11
N ARG A 65 -10.37 1.77 -9.23
CA ARG A 65 -11.34 2.57 -9.94
C ARG A 65 -11.23 2.28 -11.42
N ARG A 66 -12.31 2.53 -12.12
CA ARG A 66 -12.33 2.36 -13.57
C ARG A 66 -12.02 3.68 -14.25
N ASP A 67 -11.13 3.63 -15.21
CA ASP A 67 -10.78 4.79 -16.01
C ASP A 67 -10.80 4.33 -17.47
N GLY A 68 -11.95 4.58 -18.13
CA GLY A 68 -12.16 4.08 -19.47
C GLY A 68 -12.18 2.56 -19.47
N ARG A 69 -11.25 1.96 -20.20
CA ARG A 69 -11.12 0.50 -20.27
C ARG A 69 -10.14 -0.05 -19.25
N SER A 70 -9.49 0.84 -18.51
CA SER A 70 -8.45 0.44 -17.58
C SER A 70 -8.99 0.37 -16.18
N MET A 71 -8.45 -0.57 -15.41
CA MET A 71 -8.70 -0.64 -13.97
C MET A 71 -7.46 -0.08 -13.30
N ILE A 72 -7.64 1.00 -12.54
CA ILE A 72 -6.55 1.70 -11.88
C ILE A 72 -6.53 1.30 -10.40
N TYR A 73 -5.39 0.80 -9.95
CA TYR A 73 -5.21 0.40 -8.57
C TYR A 73 -4.33 1.41 -7.86
N ALA A 74 -4.68 1.73 -6.62
CA ALA A 74 -3.91 2.65 -5.81
C ALA A 74 -3.82 2.11 -4.39
N ALA A 75 -2.75 2.44 -3.70
CA ALA A 75 -2.62 2.08 -2.29
C ALA A 75 -3.66 2.85 -1.49
N GLN A 76 -4.26 2.19 -0.49
CA GLN A 76 -5.17 2.85 0.43
C GLN A 76 -4.36 3.41 1.58
N PHE A 77 -3.97 4.68 1.46
CA PHE A 77 -3.03 5.28 2.41
C PHE A 77 -3.62 5.40 3.81
N THR A 78 -4.93 5.58 3.91
CA THR A 78 -5.59 5.61 5.23
C THR A 78 -5.37 4.31 5.98
N THR A 79 -5.56 3.18 5.29
CA THR A 79 -5.34 1.87 5.89
C THR A 79 -3.87 1.68 6.25
N MET A 80 -2.97 2.07 5.35
CA MET A 80 -1.54 1.96 5.62
C MET A 80 -1.15 2.74 6.86
N ASN A 81 -1.60 3.97 6.97
CA ASN A 81 -1.29 4.81 8.12
C ASN A 81 -1.90 4.26 9.41
N SER A 82 -3.10 3.69 9.33
CA SER A 82 -3.73 3.07 10.48
C SER A 82 -2.95 1.86 10.96
N LEU A 83 -2.44 1.06 10.01
CA LEU A 83 -1.62 -0.10 10.35
C LEU A 83 -0.34 0.33 11.04
N LEU A 84 0.35 1.31 10.48
CA LEU A 84 1.58 1.82 11.08
C LEU A 84 1.31 2.40 12.47
N GLY A 85 0.20 3.11 12.60
CA GLY A 85 -0.18 3.67 13.89
C GLY A 85 -0.45 2.60 14.94
N PHE A 86 -1.13 1.53 14.54
CA PHE A 86 -1.40 0.43 15.46
C PHE A 86 -0.10 -0.23 15.91
N LEU A 87 0.82 -0.47 14.98
CA LEU A 87 2.06 -1.15 15.29
C LEU A 87 2.97 -0.32 16.19
N THR A 88 2.86 0.99 16.11
CA THR A 88 3.71 1.87 16.91
C THR A 88 2.98 2.51 18.09
N GLU A 89 1.77 2.05 18.36
CA GLU A 89 0.97 2.57 19.47
C GLU A 89 1.71 2.40 20.78
N ASN A 90 1.80 3.48 21.54
CA ASN A 90 2.53 3.50 22.81
C ASN A 90 4.00 3.10 22.66
N CYS A 91 4.57 3.39 21.51
CA CYS A 91 5.98 3.11 21.26
C CYS A 91 6.83 3.76 22.35
N CYS A 92 7.83 3.02 22.83
CA CYS A 92 8.77 3.48 23.87
C CYS A 92 8.04 3.94 25.13
N GLY A 93 6.99 3.18 25.51
CA GLY A 93 6.24 3.49 26.71
C GLY A 93 5.45 4.78 26.65
N GLY A 94 5.09 5.20 25.45
CA GLY A 94 4.35 6.42 25.23
C GLY A 94 5.21 7.63 24.93
N VAL A 95 6.53 7.47 25.01
CA VAL A 95 7.46 8.53 24.67
C VAL A 95 7.80 8.40 23.18
N GLN A 96 7.74 9.49 22.48
CA GLN A 96 8.05 9.45 21.06
C GLN A 96 9.55 9.30 20.88
N CYS A 97 9.97 8.17 20.37
CA CYS A 97 11.38 7.86 20.21
C CYS A 97 11.87 7.99 18.78
N ALA A 98 10.95 8.16 17.84
CA ALA A 98 11.30 8.30 16.44
C ALA A 98 10.23 9.13 15.75
N PRO A 99 10.57 9.83 14.68
CA PRO A 99 9.55 10.55 13.92
C PRO A 99 8.51 9.58 13.41
N ALA A 100 7.25 10.02 13.43
CA ALA A 100 6.20 9.23 12.86
C ALA A 100 6.44 9.07 11.37
N VAL A 101 6.21 7.87 10.86
CA VAL A 101 6.26 7.64 9.44
C VAL A 101 5.00 8.25 8.85
N ALA A 102 5.15 9.19 7.96
CA ALA A 102 4.02 9.86 7.35
C ALA A 102 4.28 10.02 5.87
N CYS A 103 3.21 10.04 5.11
CA CYS A 103 3.30 10.39 3.72
C CYS A 103 3.50 11.90 3.65
N LYS A 104 4.73 12.31 3.44
CA LYS A 104 5.03 13.72 3.38
C LYS A 104 4.66 14.28 2.02
N PRO A 105 4.16 15.49 1.97
CA PRO A 105 4.04 16.14 0.68
C PRO A 105 5.44 16.16 0.08
N ALA A 106 5.45 15.85 -1.17
CA ALA A 106 6.74 15.83 -1.84
C ALA A 106 7.42 17.14 -1.61
N ARG A 107 8.33 17.10 -0.95
CA ARG A 107 9.02 18.24 -0.60
C ARG A 107 9.93 18.59 -1.56
N LYS A 108 9.33 18.09 -1.61
CA LYS A 108 9.56 18.18 -2.21
C LYS A 108 10.22 17.61 -2.77
N ARG A 109 10.31 16.91 -2.78
CA ARG A 109 10.65 16.52 -3.08
C ARG A 109 11.31 16.57 -3.51
N ALA A 110 11.53 16.95 -3.35
CA ALA A 110 11.92 17.14 -3.51
C ALA A 110 12.73 16.85 -3.44
N LYS A 111 12.96 16.74 -3.24
CA LYS A 111 13.47 16.67 -2.97
C LYS A 111 13.79 15.89 -2.60
N VAL A 112 13.75 15.41 -2.35
CA VAL A 112 13.75 14.97 -1.99
C VAL A 112 14.25 14.40 -1.89
N PRO A 113 14.57 14.21 -1.63
CA PRO A 113 14.89 13.81 -1.55
C PRO A 113 15.04 13.28 -1.54
N ALA A 114 15.09 12.97 -1.39
CA ALA A 114 14.94 12.73 -1.45
C ALA A 114 14.95 12.52 -1.49
#